data_c0ad6549e7aff687c8ad2c2f955919ab
#
_entry.id   c0ad6549e7aff687c8ad2c2f955919ab
#
_cell.length_a   1.000
_cell.length_b   1.000
_cell.length_c   1.000
_cell.angle_alpha   90.00
_cell.angle_beta   90.00
_cell.angle_gamma   90.00
#
_symmetry.space_group_name_H-M   'P 1'
#
loop_
_entity.id
_entity.type
_entity.pdbx_description
1 polymer ?
#
loop_
_entity_poly.entity_id
_entity_poly.type
_entity_poly.pdbx_seq_one_letter_code
_entity_poly.pdbx_strand_id
1 'polypeptide(L)'
;MNSGSIMRLMSRSLFSLLLLAVVCSGSLSAAEAKKELKAGIIGLDTSHATAFTKMLNTGTPEGDLAGIRVVAAYPKGSPDIESSTSRVPGYIEQVKEMGVEIVPSIDELLKKVDVVFLETNDGRPHLEQAIPVFQAGKPVFIDKPVAGSLADAIALYELSEKYDTPMFSSSSLRFAKGAQRLRNGEEGKITKCSTHSPCSLEATHPDLFWYGIHGVETLFTVM
;
A
#
# COMPACT_ATOMS: atom_id res chain seq x y z
N MET A 1 46.20 6.76 -70.83
CA MET A 1 45.86 7.31 -69.54
C MET A 1 44.65 6.51 -69.02
N ASN A 2 44.83 5.88 -67.90
CA ASN A 2 44.08 4.68 -67.39
C ASN A 2 42.65 4.97 -66.91
N SER A 3 41.68 4.36 -67.59
CA SER A 3 40.26 4.41 -67.22
C SER A 3 39.87 3.57 -65.96
N GLY A 4 40.88 2.98 -65.28
CA GLY A 4 40.64 2.09 -64.12
C GLY A 4 40.62 2.78 -62.78
N SER A 5 40.95 4.09 -62.68
CA SER A 5 41.09 4.76 -61.36
C SER A 5 39.87 5.46 -60.88
N ILE A 6 38.88 5.76 -61.75
CA ILE A 6 37.66 6.52 -61.40
C ILE A 6 36.61 5.58 -60.88
N MET A 7 36.60 4.31 -61.28
CA MET A 7 35.56 3.33 -60.85
C MET A 7 35.80 2.76 -59.43
N ARG A 8 37.00 2.90 -58.87
CA ARG A 8 37.34 2.48 -57.51
C ARG A 8 37.00 3.52 -56.41
N LEU A 9 36.85 4.79 -56.80
CA LEU A 9 36.53 5.86 -55.83
C LEU A 9 35.02 5.97 -55.53
N MET A 10 34.16 5.61 -56.49
CA MET A 10 32.72 5.67 -56.33
C MET A 10 32.16 4.47 -55.53
N SER A 11 32.85 3.32 -55.51
CA SER A 11 32.45 2.12 -54.77
C SER A 11 32.66 2.25 -53.23
N ARG A 12 33.62 3.08 -52.79
CA ARG A 12 33.91 3.24 -51.36
C ARG A 12 32.99 4.25 -50.68
N SER A 13 32.42 5.20 -51.39
CA SER A 13 31.52 6.21 -50.84
C SER A 13 30.08 5.68 -50.64
N LEU A 14 29.62 4.74 -51.46
CA LEU A 14 28.29 4.14 -51.27
C LEU A 14 28.25 3.13 -50.12
N PHE A 15 29.36 2.47 -49.79
CA PHE A 15 29.41 1.52 -48.67
C PHE A 15 29.48 2.22 -47.30
N SER A 16 30.07 3.42 -47.27
CA SER A 16 30.14 4.21 -46.03
C SER A 16 28.81 4.89 -45.69
N LEU A 17 27.95 5.21 -46.65
CA LEU A 17 26.62 5.77 -46.41
C LEU A 17 25.58 4.71 -45.93
N LEU A 18 25.79 3.43 -46.33
CA LEU A 18 24.88 2.35 -45.90
C LEU A 18 25.18 1.89 -44.48
N LEU A 19 26.40 2.09 -43.97
CA LEU A 19 26.77 1.71 -42.61
C LEU A 19 26.35 2.76 -41.56
N LEU A 20 26.08 4.01 -41.95
CA LEU A 20 25.63 5.07 -41.02
C LEU A 20 24.13 5.07 -40.83
N ALA A 21 23.37 4.42 -41.70
CA ALA A 21 21.87 4.33 -41.55
C ALA A 21 21.40 3.19 -40.64
N VAL A 22 22.28 2.24 -40.28
CA VAL A 22 21.94 1.08 -39.44
C VAL A 22 22.18 1.35 -37.92
N VAL A 23 22.92 2.40 -37.58
CA VAL A 23 23.29 2.72 -36.19
C VAL A 23 22.28 3.66 -35.51
N CYS A 24 21.33 4.25 -36.27
CA CYS A 24 20.24 5.09 -35.71
C CYS A 24 18.91 4.36 -35.48
N SER A 25 18.87 3.03 -35.60
CA SER A 25 17.80 2.24 -34.98
C SER A 25 18.06 2.10 -33.49
N GLY A 26 18.27 3.25 -32.82
CA GLY A 26 18.26 3.33 -31.37
C GLY A 26 16.97 2.74 -30.91
N SER A 27 17.04 1.63 -30.20
CA SER A 27 15.92 1.04 -29.48
C SER A 27 15.20 2.15 -28.75
N LEU A 28 14.03 2.60 -29.27
CA LEU A 28 13.02 3.14 -28.39
C LEU A 28 12.67 1.98 -27.46
N SER A 29 13.37 1.93 -26.31
CA SER A 29 12.87 1.17 -25.17
C SER A 29 11.51 1.77 -24.90
N ALA A 30 10.47 1.11 -25.37
CA ALA A 30 9.13 1.37 -24.86
C ALA A 30 9.27 1.19 -23.35
N ALA A 31 9.17 2.28 -22.60
CA ALA A 31 9.05 2.20 -21.16
C ALA A 31 7.90 1.22 -20.92
N GLU A 32 8.20 0.03 -20.38
CA GLU A 32 7.18 -0.92 -20.00
C GLU A 32 6.18 -0.15 -19.13
N ALA A 33 4.96 -0.02 -19.61
CA ALA A 33 3.90 0.63 -18.86
C ALA A 33 3.80 -0.14 -17.53
N LYS A 34 4.17 0.51 -16.42
CA LYS A 34 4.17 -0.09 -15.10
C LYS A 34 2.77 -0.65 -14.87
N LYS A 35 2.66 -1.97 -14.71
CA LYS A 35 1.37 -2.66 -14.52
C LYS A 35 0.67 -2.04 -13.32
N GLU A 36 -0.57 -1.60 -13.48
CA GLU A 36 -1.40 -1.10 -12.38
C GLU A 36 -1.61 -2.21 -11.35
N LEU A 37 -1.28 -1.93 -10.08
CA LEU A 37 -1.52 -2.81 -8.96
C LEU A 37 -2.97 -2.66 -8.50
N LYS A 38 -3.69 -3.76 -8.46
CA LYS A 38 -5.06 -3.82 -7.96
C LYS A 38 -5.04 -4.03 -6.45
N ALA A 39 -5.54 -3.07 -5.71
CA ALA A 39 -5.69 -3.15 -4.26
C ALA A 39 -7.10 -3.61 -3.86
N GLY A 40 -7.20 -4.39 -2.79
CA GLY A 40 -8.46 -4.77 -2.16
C GLY A 40 -8.54 -4.25 -0.73
N ILE A 41 -9.74 -3.93 -0.26
CA ILE A 41 -9.98 -3.51 1.12
C ILE A 41 -10.77 -4.58 1.86
N ILE A 42 -10.31 -4.97 3.05
CA ILE A 42 -11.06 -5.77 4.01
C ILE A 42 -11.46 -4.85 5.16
N GLY A 43 -12.77 -4.71 5.40
CA GLY A 43 -13.32 -3.79 6.39
C GLY A 43 -13.65 -2.40 5.83
N LEU A 44 -14.90 -1.98 5.98
CA LEU A 44 -15.38 -0.65 5.59
C LEU A 44 -16.02 0.07 6.80
N ASP A 45 -15.35 0.05 7.96
CA ASP A 45 -15.85 0.64 9.20
C ASP A 45 -14.91 1.70 9.80
N THR A 46 -13.83 2.03 9.10
CA THR A 46 -12.92 3.14 9.39
C THR A 46 -12.89 4.18 8.27
N SER A 47 -12.67 5.44 8.63
CA SER A 47 -12.47 6.52 7.65
C SER A 47 -11.21 6.33 6.80
N HIS A 48 -10.26 5.49 7.20
CA HIS A 48 -9.05 5.19 6.43
C HIS A 48 -9.40 4.47 5.13
N ALA A 49 -10.33 3.52 5.14
CA ALA A 49 -10.78 2.82 3.94
C ALA A 49 -11.28 3.77 2.85
N THR A 50 -12.13 4.75 3.21
CA THR A 50 -12.62 5.74 2.25
C THR A 50 -11.55 6.76 1.86
N ALA A 51 -10.66 7.16 2.79
CA ALA A 51 -9.58 8.10 2.52
C ALA A 51 -8.54 7.50 1.55
N PHE A 52 -8.12 6.26 1.75
CA PHE A 52 -7.20 5.57 0.84
C PHE A 52 -7.83 5.33 -0.53
N THR A 53 -9.09 4.88 -0.55
CA THR A 53 -9.82 4.75 -1.81
C THR A 53 -9.88 6.07 -2.57
N LYS A 54 -10.23 7.16 -1.90
CA LYS A 54 -10.26 8.48 -2.53
C LYS A 54 -8.89 8.89 -3.08
N MET A 55 -7.83 8.70 -2.30
CA MET A 55 -6.46 9.05 -2.69
C MET A 55 -6.00 8.28 -3.92
N LEU A 56 -6.35 6.99 -4.04
CA LEU A 56 -5.88 6.10 -5.09
C LEU A 56 -6.79 6.08 -6.32
N ASN A 57 -8.10 6.35 -6.17
CA ASN A 57 -9.08 6.19 -7.24
C ASN A 57 -9.55 7.51 -7.83
N THR A 58 -9.30 8.67 -7.18
CA THR A 58 -9.78 9.96 -7.68
C THR A 58 -8.62 10.87 -8.08
N GLY A 59 -8.79 11.61 -9.18
CA GLY A 59 -7.74 12.45 -9.72
C GLY A 59 -6.66 11.64 -10.47
N THR A 60 -5.44 12.16 -10.45
CA THR A 60 -4.27 11.52 -11.05
C THR A 60 -3.22 11.31 -9.96
N PRO A 61 -3.18 10.15 -9.29
CA PRO A 61 -2.15 9.88 -8.29
C PRO A 61 -0.75 9.99 -8.90
N GLU A 62 0.17 10.64 -8.18
CA GLU A 62 1.54 10.88 -8.63
C GLU A 62 2.55 10.15 -7.71
N GLY A 63 3.80 10.07 -8.16
CA GLY A 63 4.91 9.47 -7.41
C GLY A 63 4.65 8.00 -7.08
N ASP A 64 4.85 7.61 -5.83
CA ASP A 64 4.72 6.23 -5.38
C ASP A 64 3.26 5.72 -5.36
N LEU A 65 2.28 6.61 -5.42
CA LEU A 65 0.86 6.27 -5.48
C LEU A 65 0.39 6.01 -6.91
N ALA A 66 1.16 6.41 -7.91
CA ALA A 66 0.85 6.18 -9.31
C ALA A 66 0.84 4.67 -9.63
N GLY A 67 -0.22 4.20 -10.26
CA GLY A 67 -0.33 2.80 -10.67
C GLY A 67 -0.83 1.86 -9.58
N ILE A 68 -1.48 2.38 -8.54
CA ILE A 68 -2.24 1.58 -7.55
C ILE A 68 -3.70 2.02 -7.61
N ARG A 69 -4.62 1.07 -7.63
CA ARG A 69 -6.06 1.34 -7.63
C ARG A 69 -6.81 0.36 -6.73
N VAL A 70 -7.72 0.86 -5.91
CA VAL A 70 -8.65 0.02 -5.14
C VAL A 70 -9.76 -0.44 -6.09
N VAL A 71 -9.91 -1.77 -6.25
CA VAL A 71 -10.86 -2.35 -7.21
C VAL A 71 -11.98 -3.14 -6.54
N ALA A 72 -11.76 -3.67 -5.34
CA ALA A 72 -12.74 -4.47 -4.62
C ALA A 72 -12.68 -4.22 -3.11
N ALA A 73 -13.80 -4.40 -2.41
CA ALA A 73 -13.86 -4.32 -0.96
C ALA A 73 -14.81 -5.38 -0.36
N TYR A 74 -14.38 -5.99 0.74
CA TYR A 74 -15.18 -6.82 1.61
C TYR A 74 -15.61 -6.00 2.85
N PRO A 75 -16.91 -5.66 3.01
CA PRO A 75 -17.34 -4.56 3.87
C PRO A 75 -17.58 -4.93 5.34
N LYS A 76 -17.11 -6.10 5.80
CA LYS A 76 -17.41 -6.58 7.14
C LYS A 76 -16.76 -5.69 8.21
N GLY A 77 -17.57 -5.26 9.19
CA GLY A 77 -17.14 -4.66 10.45
C GLY A 77 -17.54 -5.52 11.64
N SER A 78 -17.29 -5.03 12.86
CA SER A 78 -17.62 -5.73 14.11
C SER A 78 -19.03 -5.39 14.57
N PRO A 79 -19.92 -6.38 14.75
CA PRO A 79 -21.34 -6.14 15.05
C PRO A 79 -21.59 -5.64 16.49
N ASP A 80 -20.64 -5.82 17.38
CA ASP A 80 -20.69 -5.42 18.79
C ASP A 80 -20.05 -4.03 19.05
N ILE A 81 -19.62 -3.34 18.00
CA ILE A 81 -19.04 -1.99 18.07
C ILE A 81 -19.95 -1.02 17.31
N GLU A 82 -20.55 -0.07 18.01
CA GLU A 82 -21.46 0.91 17.41
C GLU A 82 -20.82 1.74 16.32
N SER A 83 -19.58 2.20 16.54
CA SER A 83 -18.85 2.98 15.55
C SER A 83 -18.49 2.20 14.28
N SER A 84 -18.46 0.87 14.33
CA SER A 84 -18.34 -0.01 13.18
C SER A 84 -19.66 -0.13 12.45
N THR A 85 -20.71 -0.59 13.13
CA THR A 85 -22.02 -0.86 12.52
C THR A 85 -22.68 0.37 11.91
N SER A 86 -22.52 1.53 12.52
CA SER A 86 -23.09 2.80 12.01
C SER A 86 -22.40 3.33 10.74
N ARG A 87 -21.13 3.02 10.52
CA ARG A 87 -20.35 3.55 9.40
C ARG A 87 -20.42 2.71 8.13
N VAL A 88 -20.46 1.38 8.27
CA VAL A 88 -20.37 0.45 7.14
C VAL A 88 -21.33 0.79 5.99
N PRO A 89 -22.65 1.04 6.22
CA PRO A 89 -23.56 1.34 5.10
C PRO A 89 -23.15 2.57 4.30
N GLY A 90 -22.78 3.66 4.98
CA GLY A 90 -22.37 4.90 4.33
C GLY A 90 -21.04 4.78 3.58
N TYR A 91 -20.09 4.00 4.11
CA TYR A 91 -18.80 3.79 3.47
C TYR A 91 -18.87 2.84 2.27
N ILE A 92 -19.79 1.87 2.29
CA ILE A 92 -20.10 1.06 1.11
C ILE A 92 -20.49 1.95 -0.07
N GLU A 93 -21.43 2.88 0.13
CA GLU A 93 -21.89 3.76 -0.94
C GLU A 93 -20.76 4.68 -1.43
N GLN A 94 -19.97 5.26 -0.51
CA GLN A 94 -18.84 6.11 -0.88
C GLN A 94 -17.80 5.38 -1.73
N VAL A 95 -17.42 4.14 -1.39
CA VAL A 95 -16.40 3.42 -2.19
C VAL A 95 -16.96 2.92 -3.51
N LYS A 96 -18.25 2.59 -3.59
CA LYS A 96 -18.94 2.29 -4.87
C LYS A 96 -18.91 3.48 -5.83
N GLU A 97 -19.17 4.68 -5.35
CA GLU A 97 -19.08 5.91 -6.15
C GLU A 97 -17.67 6.14 -6.73
N MET A 98 -16.64 5.62 -6.05
CA MET A 98 -15.25 5.64 -6.50
C MET A 98 -14.85 4.43 -7.36
N GLY A 99 -15.83 3.61 -7.79
CA GLY A 99 -15.64 2.48 -8.71
C GLY A 99 -15.15 1.19 -8.05
N VAL A 100 -15.35 1.02 -6.73
CA VAL A 100 -14.98 -0.20 -6.01
C VAL A 100 -16.12 -1.20 -6.01
N GLU A 101 -15.83 -2.44 -6.40
CA GLU A 101 -16.77 -3.55 -6.34
C GLU A 101 -16.89 -4.07 -4.89
N ILE A 102 -18.12 -4.25 -4.40
CA ILE A 102 -18.35 -4.89 -3.11
C ILE A 102 -18.47 -6.40 -3.32
N VAL A 103 -17.65 -7.15 -2.62
CA VAL A 103 -17.59 -8.62 -2.72
C VAL A 103 -18.10 -9.29 -1.43
N PRO A 104 -18.65 -10.52 -1.53
CA PRO A 104 -19.29 -11.19 -0.39
C PRO A 104 -18.32 -11.88 0.57
N SER A 105 -17.05 -12.03 0.21
CA SER A 105 -16.05 -12.72 1.05
C SER A 105 -14.62 -12.27 0.73
N ILE A 106 -13.69 -12.57 1.66
CA ILE A 106 -12.26 -12.37 1.46
C ILE A 106 -11.75 -13.23 0.31
N ASP A 107 -12.22 -14.46 0.16
CA ASP A 107 -11.82 -15.34 -0.94
C ASP A 107 -12.17 -14.75 -2.31
N GLU A 108 -13.33 -14.12 -2.46
CA GLU A 108 -13.71 -13.45 -3.69
C GLU A 108 -12.89 -12.18 -3.94
N LEU A 109 -12.52 -11.46 -2.89
CA LEU A 109 -11.62 -10.31 -2.97
C LEU A 109 -10.24 -10.75 -3.48
N LEU A 110 -9.65 -11.79 -2.90
CA LEU A 110 -8.29 -12.24 -3.23
C LEU A 110 -8.13 -12.71 -4.69
N LYS A 111 -9.20 -13.13 -5.35
CA LYS A 111 -9.19 -13.46 -6.79
C LYS A 111 -9.00 -12.23 -7.70
N LYS A 112 -9.29 -11.04 -7.19
CA LYS A 112 -9.36 -9.79 -7.98
C LYS A 112 -8.18 -8.85 -7.78
N VAL A 113 -7.36 -9.07 -6.73
CA VAL A 113 -6.40 -8.07 -6.25
C VAL A 113 -4.98 -8.59 -6.22
N ASP A 114 -4.02 -7.68 -6.26
CA ASP A 114 -2.58 -7.95 -6.14
C ASP A 114 -2.07 -7.68 -4.72
N VAL A 115 -2.67 -6.71 -4.01
CA VAL A 115 -2.32 -6.29 -2.64
C VAL A 115 -3.58 -6.02 -1.81
N VAL A 116 -3.45 -6.07 -0.48
CA VAL A 116 -4.60 -5.91 0.44
C VAL A 116 -4.35 -4.79 1.44
N PHE A 117 -5.36 -3.96 1.68
CA PHE A 117 -5.49 -3.10 2.84
C PHE A 117 -6.51 -3.72 3.79
N LEU A 118 -6.04 -4.21 4.93
CA LEU A 118 -6.89 -4.73 6.00
C LEU A 118 -7.22 -3.57 6.93
N GLU A 119 -8.43 -3.02 6.75
CA GLU A 119 -8.87 -1.74 7.33
C GLU A 119 -9.99 -1.92 8.36
N THR A 120 -10.29 -3.14 8.80
CA THR A 120 -11.23 -3.36 9.89
C THR A 120 -10.78 -2.55 11.11
N ASN A 121 -11.68 -1.71 11.65
CA ASN A 121 -11.33 -0.81 12.76
C ASN A 121 -11.02 -1.57 14.07
N ASP A 122 -11.52 -2.76 14.20
CA ASP A 122 -11.36 -3.69 15.32
C ASP A 122 -10.16 -4.61 15.08
N GLY A 123 -9.16 -4.56 15.96
CA GLY A 123 -8.00 -5.44 15.85
C GLY A 123 -8.26 -6.92 16.17
N ARG A 124 -9.38 -7.26 16.80
CA ARG A 124 -9.70 -8.66 17.19
C ARG A 124 -9.85 -9.62 16.00
N PRO A 125 -10.54 -9.27 14.90
CA PRO A 125 -10.67 -10.16 13.74
C PRO A 125 -9.45 -10.13 12.79
N HIS A 126 -8.44 -9.27 12.99
CA HIS A 126 -7.34 -9.09 12.04
C HIS A 126 -6.59 -10.39 11.75
N LEU A 127 -6.29 -11.20 12.77
CA LEU A 127 -5.61 -12.49 12.58
C LEU A 127 -6.42 -13.41 11.68
N GLU A 128 -7.72 -13.61 11.96
CA GLU A 128 -8.61 -14.46 11.15
C GLU A 128 -8.72 -13.95 9.71
N GLN A 129 -8.82 -12.63 9.53
CA GLN A 129 -8.95 -12.00 8.21
C GLN A 129 -7.64 -12.05 7.39
N ALA A 130 -6.49 -11.99 8.06
CA ALA A 130 -5.18 -11.99 7.40
C ALA A 130 -4.70 -13.38 6.99
N ILE A 131 -5.12 -14.47 7.66
CA ILE A 131 -4.73 -15.84 7.32
C ILE A 131 -4.93 -16.15 5.83
N PRO A 132 -6.11 -15.98 5.22
CA PRO A 132 -6.30 -16.25 3.79
C PRO A 132 -5.48 -15.31 2.89
N VAL A 133 -5.18 -14.08 3.34
CA VAL A 133 -4.34 -13.13 2.60
C VAL A 133 -2.90 -13.65 2.51
N PHE A 134 -2.32 -14.09 3.63
CA PHE A 134 -0.99 -14.71 3.67
C PHE A 134 -0.93 -15.99 2.85
N GLN A 135 -1.94 -16.86 2.97
CA GLN A 135 -2.01 -18.11 2.18
C GLN A 135 -2.07 -17.85 0.67
N ALA A 136 -2.66 -16.72 0.26
CA ALA A 136 -2.71 -16.29 -1.13
C ALA A 136 -1.44 -15.55 -1.59
N GLY A 137 -0.44 -15.34 -0.71
CA GLY A 137 0.79 -14.62 -1.01
C GLY A 137 0.57 -13.16 -1.40
N LYS A 138 -0.46 -12.50 -0.84
CA LYS A 138 -0.78 -11.10 -1.15
C LYS A 138 -0.16 -10.17 -0.11
N PRO A 139 0.75 -9.26 -0.50
CA PRO A 139 1.23 -8.23 0.41
C PRO A 139 0.09 -7.49 1.09
N VAL A 140 0.23 -7.22 2.39
CA VAL A 140 -0.86 -6.63 3.18
C VAL A 140 -0.38 -5.50 4.08
N PHE A 141 -1.10 -4.39 4.02
CA PHE A 141 -1.10 -3.37 5.07
C PHE A 141 -2.24 -3.68 6.03
N ILE A 142 -1.93 -3.74 7.33
CA ILE A 142 -2.93 -3.90 8.40
C ILE A 142 -3.03 -2.59 9.16
N ASP A 143 -4.20 -1.96 9.12
CA ASP A 143 -4.42 -0.72 9.86
C ASP A 143 -4.27 -0.92 11.37
N LYS A 144 -4.08 0.17 12.06
CA LYS A 144 -3.99 0.18 13.53
C LYS A 144 -5.38 -0.05 14.18
N PRO A 145 -5.45 -0.74 15.29
CA PRO A 145 -4.37 -1.52 15.93
C PRO A 145 -4.08 -2.79 15.11
N VAL A 146 -2.81 -3.20 15.05
CA VAL A 146 -2.41 -4.38 14.27
C VAL A 146 -3.17 -5.65 14.70
N ALA A 147 -3.54 -5.75 15.96
CA ALA A 147 -4.35 -6.83 16.54
C ALA A 147 -5.04 -6.38 17.82
N GLY A 148 -5.99 -7.17 18.32
CA GLY A 148 -6.65 -6.99 19.61
C GLY A 148 -5.89 -7.59 20.79
N SER A 149 -4.81 -8.33 20.55
CA SER A 149 -3.95 -8.92 21.58
C SER A 149 -2.49 -9.00 21.13
N LEU A 150 -1.56 -9.10 22.10
CA LEU A 150 -0.15 -9.33 21.79
C LEU A 150 0.08 -10.69 21.13
N ALA A 151 -0.64 -11.72 21.54
CA ALA A 151 -0.54 -13.06 20.95
C ALA A 151 -0.90 -13.05 19.46
N ASP A 152 -1.99 -12.38 19.09
CA ASP A 152 -2.41 -12.26 17.70
C ASP A 152 -1.44 -11.39 16.88
N ALA A 153 -0.90 -10.33 17.49
CA ALA A 153 0.13 -9.51 16.85
C ALA A 153 1.38 -10.33 16.51
N ILE A 154 1.87 -11.16 17.44
CA ILE A 154 3.00 -12.06 17.20
C ILE A 154 2.65 -13.06 16.09
N ALA A 155 1.47 -13.69 16.16
CA ALA A 155 1.03 -14.66 15.17
C ALA A 155 0.94 -14.08 13.75
N LEU A 156 0.52 -12.82 13.60
CA LEU A 156 0.49 -12.12 12.31
C LEU A 156 1.90 -12.00 11.70
N TYR A 157 2.91 -11.61 12.49
CA TYR A 157 4.28 -11.54 12.01
C TYR A 157 4.86 -12.91 11.68
N GLU A 158 4.62 -13.93 12.52
CA GLU A 158 5.04 -15.31 12.26
C GLU A 158 4.41 -15.88 10.98
N LEU A 159 3.14 -15.57 10.72
CA LEU A 159 2.46 -15.97 9.47
C LEU A 159 3.02 -15.23 8.25
N SER A 160 3.31 -13.95 8.37
CA SER A 160 3.97 -13.19 7.31
C SER A 160 5.30 -13.83 6.90
N GLU A 161 6.14 -14.21 7.89
CA GLU A 161 7.40 -14.92 7.66
C GLU A 161 7.16 -16.32 7.06
N LYS A 162 6.24 -17.10 7.65
CA LYS A 162 5.92 -18.47 7.20
C LYS A 162 5.49 -18.54 5.74
N TYR A 163 4.70 -17.57 5.29
CA TYR A 163 4.17 -17.53 3.92
C TYR A 163 5.00 -16.65 2.98
N ASP A 164 6.14 -16.12 3.45
CA ASP A 164 7.00 -15.17 2.70
C ASP A 164 6.17 -14.04 2.06
N THR A 165 5.23 -13.50 2.85
CA THR A 165 4.27 -12.49 2.39
C THR A 165 4.50 -11.19 3.15
N PRO A 166 4.91 -10.09 2.48
CA PRO A 166 5.19 -8.83 3.14
C PRO A 166 3.97 -8.27 3.88
N MET A 167 4.18 -7.88 5.13
CA MET A 167 3.19 -7.23 5.99
C MET A 167 3.79 -6.01 6.67
N PHE A 168 3.00 -4.95 6.83
CA PHE A 168 3.34 -3.86 7.75
C PHE A 168 2.08 -3.24 8.34
N SER A 169 2.27 -2.54 9.47
CA SER A 169 1.23 -1.76 10.14
C SER A 169 1.82 -0.47 10.66
N SER A 170 1.04 0.60 10.69
CA SER A 170 1.47 1.87 11.26
C SER A 170 0.31 2.78 11.63
N SER A 171 0.56 3.67 12.61
CA SER A 171 -0.23 4.90 12.74
C SER A 171 0.23 5.93 11.72
N SER A 172 -0.68 6.74 11.20
CA SER A 172 -0.35 7.89 10.37
C SER A 172 0.58 8.90 11.06
N LEU A 173 0.59 8.93 12.40
CA LEU A 173 1.45 9.84 13.18
C LEU A 173 2.93 9.50 13.07
N ARG A 174 3.30 8.26 12.72
CA ARG A 174 4.67 7.90 12.33
C ARG A 174 5.23 8.82 11.25
N PHE A 175 4.39 9.18 10.28
CA PHE A 175 4.77 9.96 9.11
C PHE A 175 4.55 11.48 9.29
N ALA A 176 4.17 11.93 10.48
CA ALA A 176 4.09 13.36 10.77
C ALA A 176 5.47 14.03 10.56
N LYS A 177 5.49 15.16 9.85
CA LYS A 177 6.75 15.85 9.47
C LYS A 177 7.70 16.06 10.67
N GLY A 178 7.17 16.48 11.83
CA GLY A 178 7.96 16.65 13.04
C GLY A 178 8.58 15.34 13.54
N ALA A 179 7.82 14.25 13.58
CA ALA A 179 8.32 12.94 13.99
C ALA A 179 9.43 12.44 13.06
N GLN A 180 9.25 12.62 11.73
CA GLN A 180 10.25 12.22 10.74
C GLN A 180 11.55 13.05 10.84
N ARG A 181 11.46 14.37 11.05
CA ARG A 181 12.65 15.22 11.28
C ARG A 181 13.45 14.76 12.49
N LEU A 182 12.77 14.47 13.60
CA LEU A 182 13.42 13.96 14.81
C LEU A 182 14.08 12.60 14.56
N ARG A 183 13.36 11.67 13.93
CA ARG A 183 13.88 10.35 13.57
C ARG A 183 15.11 10.43 12.66
N ASN A 184 15.12 11.33 11.70
CA ASN A 184 16.22 11.52 10.75
C ASN A 184 17.42 12.27 11.34
N GLY A 185 17.36 12.68 12.61
CA GLY A 185 18.44 13.38 13.29
C GLY A 185 18.61 14.85 12.91
N GLU A 186 17.63 15.44 12.23
CA GLU A 186 17.69 16.86 11.81
C GLU A 186 17.75 17.83 13.00
N GLU A 187 17.27 17.41 14.16
CA GLU A 187 17.32 18.18 15.42
C GLU A 187 18.40 17.64 16.39
N GLY A 188 19.30 16.79 15.90
CA GLY A 188 20.33 16.14 16.73
C GLY A 188 19.84 14.87 17.44
N LYS A 189 20.67 14.32 18.35
CA LYS A 189 20.38 13.10 19.06
C LYS A 189 19.31 13.32 20.13
N ILE A 190 18.19 12.63 20.01
CA ILE A 190 17.11 12.64 21.00
C ILE A 190 17.50 11.74 22.18
N THR A 191 17.52 12.31 23.40
CA THR A 191 17.88 11.60 24.63
C THR A 191 16.68 11.36 25.54
N LYS A 192 15.58 12.08 25.32
CA LYS A 192 14.32 11.95 26.06
C LYS A 192 13.16 12.41 25.21
N CYS A 193 12.07 11.67 25.25
CA CYS A 193 10.83 12.02 24.53
C CYS A 193 9.62 11.82 25.45
N SER A 194 8.61 12.67 25.29
CA SER A 194 7.28 12.53 25.87
C SER A 194 6.26 12.78 24.76
N THR A 195 5.31 11.88 24.64
CA THR A 195 4.25 11.96 23.61
C THR A 195 2.88 12.05 24.25
N HIS A 196 1.99 12.79 23.62
CA HIS A 196 0.60 12.92 24.03
C HIS A 196 -0.30 12.66 22.82
N SER A 197 -1.35 11.86 23.01
CA SER A 197 -2.37 11.62 21.99
C SER A 197 -3.73 11.36 22.64
N PRO A 198 -4.84 11.57 21.93
CA PRO A 198 -6.11 11.01 22.34
C PRO A 198 -6.00 9.50 22.54
N CYS A 199 -6.69 8.98 23.56
CA CYS A 199 -6.73 7.56 23.85
C CYS A 199 -8.14 7.19 24.32
N SER A 200 -9.09 7.12 23.38
CA SER A 200 -10.44 6.62 23.66
C SER A 200 -10.37 5.15 24.06
N LEU A 201 -11.14 4.76 25.04
CA LEU A 201 -11.32 3.37 25.45
C LEU A 201 -12.52 2.79 24.72
N GLU A 202 -12.45 1.50 24.40
CA GLU A 202 -13.54 0.73 23.82
C GLU A 202 -13.76 -0.51 24.71
N ALA A 203 -14.99 -0.72 25.17
CA ALA A 203 -15.31 -1.77 26.13
C ALA A 203 -14.97 -3.19 25.64
N THR A 204 -14.91 -3.39 24.33
CA THR A 204 -14.56 -4.67 23.70
C THR A 204 -13.05 -4.93 23.65
N HIS A 205 -12.22 -3.94 23.98
CA HIS A 205 -10.76 -4.02 23.92
C HIS A 205 -10.13 -3.81 25.30
N PRO A 206 -9.05 -4.55 25.62
CA PRO A 206 -8.33 -4.34 26.86
C PRO A 206 -7.51 -3.04 26.80
N ASP A 207 -7.49 -2.30 27.93
CA ASP A 207 -6.63 -1.15 28.17
C ASP A 207 -6.52 -0.16 26.98
N LEU A 208 -5.30 -0.02 26.44
CA LEU A 208 -4.95 0.96 25.41
C LEU A 208 -5.03 0.40 23.98
N PHE A 209 -5.42 -0.86 23.79
CA PHE A 209 -5.39 -1.54 22.48
C PHE A 209 -6.28 -0.92 21.41
N TRP A 210 -7.29 -0.16 21.80
CA TRP A 210 -8.18 0.51 20.84
C TRP A 210 -7.54 1.73 20.18
N TYR A 211 -6.91 2.63 20.96
CA TYR A 211 -6.48 3.93 20.45
C TYR A 211 -5.10 4.39 20.94
N GLY A 212 -4.53 3.76 21.96
CA GLY A 212 -3.24 4.16 22.55
C GLY A 212 -2.04 4.05 21.62
N ILE A 213 -2.16 3.29 20.54
CA ILE A 213 -1.11 3.06 19.53
C ILE A 213 -0.54 4.37 18.97
N HIS A 214 -1.35 5.41 18.81
CA HIS A 214 -0.90 6.68 18.23
C HIS A 214 0.20 7.35 19.04
N GLY A 215 0.05 7.44 20.36
CA GLY A 215 1.07 7.99 21.25
C GLY A 215 2.30 7.10 21.37
N VAL A 216 2.07 5.79 21.50
CA VAL A 216 3.14 4.78 21.60
C VAL A 216 3.99 4.77 20.34
N GLU A 217 3.39 4.69 19.17
CA GLU A 217 4.12 4.64 17.92
C GLU A 217 4.89 5.94 17.62
N THR A 218 4.33 7.10 17.96
CA THR A 218 5.06 8.37 17.89
C THR A 218 6.31 8.35 18.75
N LEU A 219 6.22 7.82 19.98
CA LEU A 219 7.37 7.67 20.87
C LEU A 219 8.45 6.78 20.25
N PHE A 220 8.07 5.60 19.77
CA PHE A 220 9.00 4.66 19.12
C PHE A 220 9.54 5.15 17.77
N THR A 221 8.87 6.07 17.12
CA THR A 221 9.36 6.68 15.88
C THR A 221 10.54 7.59 16.12
N VAL A 222 10.58 8.31 17.27
CA VAL A 222 11.61 9.31 17.56
C VAL A 222 12.72 8.82 18.50
N MET A 223 12.54 7.70 19.17
CA MET A 223 13.52 7.11 20.09
C MET A 223 14.18 5.87 19.49
#